data_02cd9ba1a79ef56cb105aade6b441b7f
#
_entry.id   02cd9ba1a79ef56cb105aade6b441b7f
#
_cell.length_a   1.000
_cell.length_b   1.000
_cell.length_c   1.000
_cell.angle_alpha   90.00
_cell.angle_beta   90.00
_cell.angle_gamma   90.00
#
_symmetry.space_group_name_H-M   'P 1'
#
loop_
_entity.id
_entity.type
_entity.pdbx_description
1 polymer ?
#
loop_
_entity_poly.entity_id
_entity_poly.type
_entity_poly.pdbx_seq_one_letter_code
_entity_poly.pdbx_strand_id
1 'polypeptide(L)'
;QYVSPGFIDIHVHGGGGHDFMDGTVEAFLGVAETHARYGTTAMVPTTLTSTNEELMTTFAVYQKAKSLNKKGGQFIGLHLEGPYFSPKQCGAQDPNHLKTPHPDEYNTILEASQDIVRWSIAPELAGAIELGEKLNSCHILPSIAHTDAIYEEVVKAYEAGYTHITHLYSAMSTITRRNAYRYAGVVEAAYLIDDMTVEIIADG
;
A
#
# COMPACT_ATOMS: atom_id res chain seq x y z
N GLN A 1 21.10 -7.84 29.21
CA GLN A 1 21.02 -7.06 27.97
C GLN A 1 20.49 -8.00 26.88
N TYR A 2 19.44 -7.59 26.18
CA TYR A 2 18.83 -8.38 25.09
C TYR A 2 19.28 -7.78 23.75
N VAL A 3 19.49 -8.64 22.76
CA VAL A 3 19.77 -8.28 21.38
C VAL A 3 18.73 -8.97 20.48
N SER A 4 18.11 -8.24 19.60
CA SER A 4 17.12 -8.74 18.63
C SER A 4 17.41 -8.19 17.25
N PRO A 5 16.91 -8.85 16.18
CA PRO A 5 16.82 -8.21 14.87
C PRO A 5 16.02 -6.91 14.95
N GLY A 6 16.33 -5.94 14.08
CA GLY A 6 15.52 -4.73 13.96
C GLY A 6 14.19 -5.01 13.28
N PHE A 7 13.25 -4.08 13.44
CA PHE A 7 11.93 -4.16 12.79
C PHE A 7 12.05 -3.89 11.29
N ILE A 8 11.13 -4.50 10.54
CA ILE A 8 10.87 -4.21 9.14
C ILE A 8 9.50 -3.55 9.06
N ASP A 9 9.46 -2.29 8.64
CA ASP A 9 8.21 -1.55 8.48
C ASP A 9 7.81 -1.58 7.01
N ILE A 10 6.68 -2.23 6.70
CA ILE A 10 6.20 -2.42 5.33
C ILE A 10 5.17 -1.39 4.89
N HIS A 11 4.78 -0.44 5.78
CA HIS A 11 3.82 0.60 5.49
C HIS A 11 4.10 1.85 6.32
N VAL A 12 4.77 2.82 5.75
CA VAL A 12 5.17 4.05 6.43
C VAL A 12 5.14 5.23 5.48
N HIS A 13 4.40 6.29 5.86
CA HIS A 13 4.27 7.52 5.06
C HIS A 13 5.32 8.56 5.41
N GLY A 14 5.69 8.63 6.69
CA GLY A 14 6.59 9.68 7.14
C GLY A 14 7.03 9.51 8.59
N GLY A 15 7.74 10.50 9.10
CA GLY A 15 8.21 10.57 10.47
C GLY A 15 9.20 11.70 10.69
N GLY A 16 9.34 12.15 11.96
CA GLY A 16 10.30 13.20 12.29
C GLY A 16 10.02 14.56 11.65
N GLY A 17 8.78 14.84 11.28
CA GLY A 17 8.38 16.06 10.61
C GLY A 17 8.54 16.04 9.08
N HIS A 18 8.75 14.88 8.49
CA HIS A 18 8.89 14.65 7.05
C HIS A 18 7.87 13.63 6.55
N ASP A 19 7.52 13.72 5.26
CA ASP A 19 6.69 12.77 4.52
C ASP A 19 7.39 12.33 3.23
N PHE A 20 7.16 11.10 2.78
CA PHE A 20 7.73 10.62 1.52
C PHE A 20 7.15 11.34 0.29
N MET A 21 5.99 11.98 0.43
CA MET A 21 5.39 12.82 -0.61
C MET A 21 5.90 14.26 -0.62
N ASP A 22 6.84 14.67 0.30
CA ASP A 22 7.49 15.99 0.28
C ASP A 22 8.37 16.22 -0.96
N GLY A 23 8.63 15.19 -1.74
CA GLY A 23 9.37 15.28 -3.00
C GLY A 23 10.85 15.66 -2.85
N THR A 24 11.46 15.44 -1.69
CA THR A 24 12.86 15.77 -1.41
C THR A 24 13.67 14.59 -0.86
N VAL A 25 14.95 14.55 -1.19
CA VAL A 25 15.89 13.53 -0.66
C VAL A 25 16.02 13.66 0.86
N GLU A 26 16.02 14.88 1.35
CA GLU A 26 16.13 15.22 2.77
C GLU A 26 14.99 14.61 3.57
N ALA A 27 13.75 14.66 3.03
CA ALA A 27 12.59 14.06 3.67
C ALA A 27 12.74 12.54 3.78
N PHE A 28 13.09 11.86 2.69
CA PHE A 28 13.33 10.41 2.71
C PHE A 28 14.38 10.01 3.74
N LEU A 29 15.51 10.71 3.78
CA LEU A 29 16.59 10.43 4.73
C LEU A 29 16.17 10.74 6.17
N GLY A 30 15.44 11.84 6.39
CA GLY A 30 14.92 12.24 7.69
C GLY A 30 13.94 11.20 8.27
N VAL A 31 13.02 10.68 7.47
CA VAL A 31 12.12 9.59 7.87
C VAL A 31 12.93 8.34 8.23
N ALA A 32 13.86 7.92 7.36
CA ALA A 32 14.66 6.72 7.59
C ALA A 32 15.49 6.80 8.87
N GLU A 33 16.13 7.95 9.14
CA GLU A 33 16.89 8.18 10.38
C GLU A 33 16.00 8.22 11.62
N THR A 34 14.80 8.80 11.50
CA THR A 34 13.85 8.85 12.60
C THR A 34 13.41 7.46 13.02
N HIS A 35 12.97 6.64 12.09
CA HIS A 35 12.52 5.27 12.37
C HIS A 35 13.68 4.37 12.87
N ALA A 36 14.89 4.56 12.35
CA ALA A 36 16.04 3.82 12.82
C ALA A 36 16.35 4.03 14.32
N ARG A 37 16.10 5.24 14.85
CA ARG A 37 16.25 5.55 16.28
C ARG A 37 15.31 4.74 17.17
N TYR A 38 14.19 4.27 16.61
CA TYR A 38 13.19 3.46 17.31
C TYR A 38 13.25 1.98 16.94
N GLY A 39 14.29 1.57 16.20
CA GLY A 39 14.59 0.15 15.96
C GLY A 39 14.16 -0.39 14.61
N THR A 40 13.61 0.42 13.70
CA THR A 40 13.31 0.02 12.32
C THR A 40 14.58 0.00 11.51
N THR A 41 15.00 -1.17 11.03
CA THR A 41 16.24 -1.36 10.26
C THR A 41 16.01 -1.49 8.76
N ALA A 42 14.77 -1.79 8.35
CA ALA A 42 14.36 -1.78 6.94
C ALA A 42 12.93 -1.25 6.83
N MET A 43 12.63 -0.60 5.71
CA MET A 43 11.30 -0.03 5.48
C MET A 43 10.91 -0.01 4.01
N VAL A 44 9.61 0.01 3.77
CA VAL A 44 9.01 0.21 2.46
C VAL A 44 8.31 1.58 2.46
N PRO A 45 8.97 2.65 1.99
CA PRO A 45 8.34 3.95 1.82
C PRO A 45 7.02 3.85 1.06
N THR A 46 5.98 4.45 1.63
CA THR A 46 4.61 4.34 1.13
C THR A 46 4.13 5.69 0.59
N THR A 47 3.63 5.67 -0.64
CA THR A 47 3.02 6.85 -1.27
C THR A 47 1.60 7.07 -0.78
N LEU A 48 1.05 8.25 -1.03
CA LEU A 48 -0.37 8.55 -0.93
C LEU A 48 -0.99 8.69 -2.32
N THR A 49 -2.31 8.64 -2.38
CA THR A 49 -3.07 8.99 -3.58
C THR A 49 -2.74 10.42 -4.03
N SER A 50 -2.21 10.55 -5.24
CA SER A 50 -1.69 11.81 -5.76
C SER A 50 -1.79 11.87 -7.29
N THR A 51 -1.23 12.91 -7.89
CA THR A 51 -1.07 12.99 -9.35
C THR A 51 0.03 12.07 -9.85
N ASN A 52 -0.02 11.68 -11.12
CA ASN A 52 1.05 10.90 -11.75
C ASN A 52 2.39 11.65 -11.75
N GLU A 53 2.37 12.99 -11.84
CA GLU A 53 3.58 13.82 -11.80
C GLU A 53 4.27 13.76 -10.43
N GLU A 54 3.50 13.86 -9.35
CA GLU A 54 4.02 13.72 -7.98
C GLU A 54 4.56 12.31 -7.74
N LEU A 55 3.88 11.29 -8.23
CA LEU A 55 4.34 9.90 -8.14
C LEU A 55 5.68 9.70 -8.89
N MET A 56 5.82 10.22 -10.12
CA MET A 56 7.08 10.16 -10.87
C MET A 56 8.21 10.90 -10.16
N THR A 57 7.90 12.03 -9.53
CA THR A 57 8.86 12.79 -8.70
C THR A 57 9.31 11.93 -7.52
N THR A 58 8.37 11.28 -6.83
CA THR A 58 8.67 10.37 -5.70
C THR A 58 9.60 9.23 -6.13
N PHE A 59 9.39 8.61 -7.30
CA PHE A 59 10.29 7.57 -7.82
C PHE A 59 11.71 8.08 -8.05
N ALA A 60 11.84 9.25 -8.67
CA ALA A 60 13.16 9.85 -8.92
C ALA A 60 13.89 10.22 -7.62
N VAL A 61 13.16 10.74 -6.64
CA VAL A 61 13.71 11.07 -5.31
C VAL A 61 14.09 9.81 -4.54
N TYR A 62 13.25 8.77 -4.56
CA TYR A 62 13.55 7.49 -3.92
C TYR A 62 14.88 6.90 -4.38
N GLN A 63 15.15 6.88 -5.69
CA GLN A 63 16.42 6.36 -6.24
C GLN A 63 17.65 7.10 -5.68
N LYS A 64 17.55 8.43 -5.60
CA LYS A 64 18.64 9.26 -5.04
C LYS A 64 18.79 9.00 -3.54
N ALA A 65 17.69 9.03 -2.80
CA ALA A 65 17.69 8.80 -1.36
C ALA A 65 18.22 7.41 -1.00
N LYS A 66 17.82 6.36 -1.73
CA LYS A 66 18.31 4.98 -1.57
C LYS A 66 19.82 4.88 -1.68
N SER A 67 20.43 5.58 -2.64
CA SER A 67 21.88 5.60 -2.83
C SER A 67 22.64 6.37 -1.74
N LEU A 68 22.01 7.40 -1.17
CA LEU A 68 22.59 8.30 -0.18
C LEU A 68 22.32 7.87 1.28
N ASN A 69 21.35 6.99 1.51
CA ASN A 69 21.02 6.52 2.86
C ASN A 69 22.13 5.67 3.47
N LYS A 70 22.79 6.20 4.49
CA LYS A 70 23.90 5.55 5.21
C LYS A 70 23.62 5.36 6.70
N LYS A 71 22.55 6.00 7.24
CA LYS A 71 22.31 6.08 8.68
C LYS A 71 20.92 5.63 9.07
N GLY A 72 19.96 5.70 8.16
CA GLY A 72 18.57 5.33 8.39
C GLY A 72 18.28 3.85 8.15
N GLY A 73 17.07 3.42 8.41
CA GLY A 73 16.56 2.12 7.99
C GLY A 73 16.70 1.92 6.48
N GLN A 74 17.05 0.72 6.05
CA GLN A 74 17.27 0.41 4.63
C GLN A 74 15.95 0.52 3.85
N PHE A 75 15.94 1.21 2.73
CA PHE A 75 14.83 1.17 1.78
C PHE A 75 14.87 -0.12 0.96
N ILE A 76 13.84 -0.96 1.12
CA ILE A 76 13.77 -2.30 0.47
C ILE A 76 12.75 -2.37 -0.66
N GLY A 77 12.12 -1.27 -1.01
CA GLY A 77 11.16 -1.13 -2.10
C GLY A 77 10.23 0.04 -1.87
N LEU A 78 9.24 0.20 -2.73
CA LEU A 78 8.16 1.18 -2.63
C LEU A 78 6.81 0.47 -2.50
N HIS A 79 5.96 0.98 -1.62
CA HIS A 79 4.55 0.64 -1.54
C HIS A 79 3.74 1.76 -2.16
N LEU A 80 2.97 1.45 -3.20
CA LEU A 80 1.99 2.39 -3.76
C LEU A 80 0.67 2.21 -3.03
N GLU A 81 0.24 3.21 -2.27
CA GLU A 81 -1.06 3.23 -1.63
C GLU A 81 -2.03 4.12 -2.42
N GLY A 82 -2.85 3.50 -3.24
CA GLY A 82 -3.73 4.15 -4.22
C GLY A 82 -3.06 4.39 -5.58
N PRO A 83 -3.71 5.14 -6.47
CA PRO A 83 -4.97 5.91 -6.31
C PRO A 83 -6.26 5.09 -6.52
N TYR A 84 -6.18 3.79 -6.68
CA TYR A 84 -7.27 2.89 -7.07
C TYR A 84 -8.04 2.42 -5.84
N PHE A 85 -8.82 3.35 -5.22
CA PHE A 85 -9.55 3.12 -3.99
C PHE A 85 -11.04 3.43 -4.10
N SER A 86 -11.83 2.79 -3.24
CA SER A 86 -13.26 3.05 -3.12
C SER A 86 -13.51 4.44 -2.52
N PRO A 87 -14.30 5.31 -3.17
CA PRO A 87 -14.66 6.60 -2.59
C PRO A 87 -15.36 6.50 -1.22
N LYS A 88 -16.03 5.38 -0.94
CA LYS A 88 -16.69 5.14 0.35
C LYS A 88 -15.70 4.84 1.48
N GLN A 89 -14.52 4.36 1.15
CA GLN A 89 -13.47 3.97 2.08
C GLN A 89 -12.21 4.83 1.90
N CYS A 90 -12.39 6.06 1.47
CA CYS A 90 -11.33 7.01 1.16
C CYS A 90 -10.35 7.20 2.34
N GLY A 91 -10.84 7.23 3.59
CA GLY A 91 -10.01 7.48 4.76
C GLY A 91 -9.30 8.82 4.66
N ALA A 92 -7.98 8.83 4.86
CA ALA A 92 -7.12 10.02 4.78
C ALA A 92 -6.63 10.35 3.35
N GLN A 93 -7.00 9.55 2.35
CA GLN A 93 -6.61 9.77 0.95
C GLN A 93 -7.37 10.95 0.34
N ASP A 94 -6.76 11.69 -0.59
CA ASP A 94 -7.45 12.78 -1.29
C ASP A 94 -8.50 12.24 -2.28
N PRO A 95 -9.80 12.50 -2.06
CA PRO A 95 -10.86 11.97 -2.91
C PRO A 95 -10.82 12.52 -4.34
N ASN A 96 -10.15 13.65 -4.58
CA ASN A 96 -10.04 14.25 -5.91
C ASN A 96 -9.11 13.47 -6.84
N HIS A 97 -8.23 12.65 -6.30
CA HIS A 97 -7.28 11.85 -7.05
C HIS A 97 -7.63 10.36 -7.11
N LEU A 98 -8.77 9.95 -6.52
CA LEU A 98 -9.24 8.56 -6.63
C LEU A 98 -9.62 8.21 -8.06
N LYS A 99 -9.23 7.02 -8.50
CA LYS A 99 -9.42 6.52 -9.86
C LYS A 99 -9.83 5.04 -9.86
N THR A 100 -10.22 4.56 -11.02
CA THR A 100 -10.26 3.12 -11.32
C THR A 100 -9.01 2.71 -12.11
N PRO A 101 -8.50 1.49 -11.95
CA PRO A 101 -7.36 1.00 -12.72
C PRO A 101 -7.62 1.07 -14.23
N HIS A 102 -6.66 1.62 -14.99
CA HIS A 102 -6.68 1.61 -16.45
C HIS A 102 -5.34 1.11 -16.99
N PRO A 103 -5.31 0.18 -17.97
CA PRO A 103 -4.08 -0.45 -18.46
C PRO A 103 -3.00 0.53 -18.91
N ASP A 104 -3.35 1.58 -19.62
CA ASP A 104 -2.38 2.57 -20.11
C ASP A 104 -1.70 3.31 -18.94
N GLU A 105 -2.46 3.62 -17.89
CA GLU A 105 -1.93 4.33 -16.73
C GLU A 105 -1.04 3.42 -15.87
N TYR A 106 -1.55 2.28 -15.43
CA TYR A 106 -0.77 1.43 -14.55
C TYR A 106 0.46 0.80 -15.23
N ASN A 107 0.42 0.52 -16.53
CA ASN A 107 1.62 0.08 -17.26
C ASN A 107 2.68 1.19 -17.30
N THR A 108 2.29 2.44 -17.54
CA THR A 108 3.21 3.60 -17.47
C THR A 108 3.87 3.70 -16.09
N ILE A 109 3.10 3.51 -15.02
CA ILE A 109 3.63 3.53 -13.64
C ILE A 109 4.61 2.37 -13.41
N LEU A 110 4.27 1.16 -13.84
CA LEU A 110 5.12 -0.02 -13.70
C LEU A 110 6.42 0.07 -14.50
N GLU A 111 6.39 0.72 -15.66
CA GLU A 111 7.59 0.98 -16.48
C GLU A 111 8.50 2.03 -15.85
N ALA A 112 7.93 2.98 -15.10
CA ALA A 112 8.67 4.09 -14.51
C ALA A 112 9.55 3.69 -13.31
N SER A 113 9.25 2.58 -12.61
CA SER A 113 10.01 2.15 -11.45
C SER A 113 10.06 0.63 -11.30
N GLN A 114 11.27 0.09 -11.10
CA GLN A 114 11.52 -1.32 -10.77
C GLN A 114 11.56 -1.56 -9.24
N ASP A 115 11.38 -0.52 -8.44
CA ASP A 115 11.43 -0.63 -6.98
C ASP A 115 10.04 -0.82 -6.34
N ILE A 116 8.97 -0.83 -7.11
CA ILE A 116 7.63 -1.13 -6.60
C ILE A 116 7.59 -2.59 -6.16
N VAL A 117 7.35 -2.82 -4.87
CA VAL A 117 7.24 -4.17 -4.31
C VAL A 117 5.82 -4.52 -3.86
N ARG A 118 4.98 -3.50 -3.69
CA ARG A 118 3.60 -3.64 -3.22
C ARG A 118 2.72 -2.53 -3.79
N TRP A 119 1.46 -2.86 -4.10
CA TRP A 119 0.45 -1.90 -4.51
C TRP A 119 -0.89 -2.21 -3.84
N SER A 120 -1.41 -1.25 -3.08
CA SER A 120 -2.69 -1.35 -2.39
C SER A 120 -3.82 -0.84 -3.27
N ILE A 121 -4.88 -1.64 -3.42
CA ILE A 121 -5.96 -1.44 -4.39
C ILE A 121 -7.28 -1.91 -3.78
N ALA A 122 -8.39 -1.24 -4.11
CA ALA A 122 -9.75 -1.70 -3.83
C ALA A 122 -10.19 -2.71 -4.91
N PRO A 123 -10.37 -3.98 -4.57
CA PRO A 123 -10.53 -5.05 -5.57
C PRO A 123 -11.88 -5.06 -6.27
N GLU A 124 -12.90 -4.38 -5.73
CA GLU A 124 -14.23 -4.24 -6.35
C GLU A 124 -14.25 -3.26 -7.53
N LEU A 125 -13.18 -2.48 -7.73
CA LEU A 125 -13.12 -1.52 -8.84
C LEU A 125 -12.95 -2.23 -10.18
N ALA A 126 -13.56 -1.65 -11.21
CA ALA A 126 -13.36 -2.14 -12.58
C ALA A 126 -11.87 -2.10 -12.97
N GLY A 127 -11.34 -3.20 -13.49
CA GLY A 127 -9.92 -3.33 -13.87
C GLY A 127 -8.99 -3.73 -12.72
N ALA A 128 -9.48 -3.84 -11.48
CA ALA A 128 -8.65 -4.19 -10.34
C ALA A 128 -8.16 -5.64 -10.37
N ILE A 129 -8.99 -6.56 -10.84
CA ILE A 129 -8.62 -7.98 -10.96
C ILE A 129 -7.49 -8.15 -11.99
N GLU A 130 -7.64 -7.56 -13.16
CA GLU A 130 -6.62 -7.58 -14.23
C GLU A 130 -5.30 -6.94 -13.78
N LEU A 131 -5.38 -5.83 -13.01
CA LEU A 131 -4.19 -5.22 -12.41
C LEU A 131 -3.55 -6.17 -11.40
N GLY A 132 -4.32 -6.84 -10.55
CA GLY A 132 -3.80 -7.81 -9.58
C GLY A 132 -3.03 -8.94 -10.25
N GLU A 133 -3.59 -9.55 -11.29
CA GLU A 133 -2.92 -10.57 -12.11
C GLU A 133 -1.62 -10.04 -12.73
N LYS A 134 -1.65 -8.80 -13.25
CA LYS A 134 -0.47 -8.13 -13.82
C LYS A 134 0.61 -7.93 -12.75
N LEU A 135 0.27 -7.41 -11.58
CA LEU A 135 1.21 -7.19 -10.48
C LEU A 135 1.85 -8.50 -10.03
N ASN A 136 1.04 -9.54 -9.83
CA ASN A 136 1.51 -10.86 -9.45
C ASN A 136 2.49 -11.43 -10.49
N SER A 137 2.22 -11.26 -11.78
CA SER A 137 3.13 -11.66 -12.86
C SER A 137 4.46 -10.90 -12.86
N CYS A 138 4.48 -9.70 -12.29
CA CYS A 138 5.67 -8.86 -12.12
C CYS A 138 6.35 -9.06 -10.75
N HIS A 139 5.90 -10.01 -9.92
CA HIS A 139 6.37 -10.24 -8.55
C HIS A 139 6.18 -9.03 -7.63
N ILE A 140 5.15 -8.22 -7.88
CA ILE A 140 4.70 -7.14 -7.03
C ILE A 140 3.49 -7.62 -6.25
N LEU A 141 3.47 -7.45 -4.93
CA LEU A 141 2.37 -7.88 -4.07
C LEU A 141 1.14 -6.97 -4.26
N PRO A 142 0.05 -7.46 -4.89
CA PRO A 142 -1.22 -6.74 -4.84
C PRO A 142 -1.83 -6.90 -3.47
N SER A 143 -2.23 -5.78 -2.83
CA SER A 143 -2.81 -5.76 -1.49
C SER A 143 -4.20 -5.13 -1.51
N ILE A 144 -5.10 -5.66 -0.71
CA ILE A 144 -6.47 -5.13 -0.55
C ILE A 144 -6.44 -3.96 0.43
N ALA A 145 -6.96 -2.80 0.04
CA ALA A 145 -7.03 -1.61 0.88
C ALA A 145 -8.14 -0.65 0.45
N HIS A 146 -8.60 0.20 1.37
CA HIS A 146 -9.55 1.30 1.09
C HIS A 146 -10.73 0.86 0.23
N THR A 147 -11.42 -0.18 0.68
CA THR A 147 -12.35 -0.98 -0.13
C THR A 147 -13.70 -1.20 0.54
N ASP A 148 -14.77 -1.14 -0.25
CA ASP A 148 -16.14 -1.50 0.13
C ASP A 148 -16.52 -2.90 -0.40
N ALA A 149 -15.51 -3.73 -0.74
CA ALA A 149 -15.72 -5.07 -1.28
C ALA A 149 -16.50 -5.97 -0.32
N ILE A 150 -17.33 -6.85 -0.89
CA ILE A 150 -17.94 -7.96 -0.15
C ILE A 150 -17.04 -9.21 -0.26
N TYR A 151 -17.35 -10.22 0.55
CA TYR A 151 -16.57 -11.46 0.64
C TYR A 151 -16.32 -12.11 -0.74
N GLU A 152 -17.33 -12.18 -1.58
CA GLU A 152 -17.24 -12.79 -2.92
C GLU A 152 -16.30 -12.00 -3.86
N GLU A 153 -16.19 -10.69 -3.68
CA GLU A 153 -15.25 -9.83 -4.41
C GLU A 153 -13.82 -10.04 -3.89
N VAL A 154 -13.66 -10.22 -2.57
CA VAL A 154 -12.36 -10.56 -1.98
C VAL A 154 -11.87 -11.94 -2.42
N VAL A 155 -12.76 -12.94 -2.50
CA VAL A 155 -12.39 -14.28 -3.00
C VAL A 155 -11.86 -14.21 -4.44
N LYS A 156 -12.53 -13.46 -5.32
CA LYS A 156 -12.05 -13.24 -6.70
C LYS A 156 -10.69 -12.55 -6.74
N ALA A 157 -10.49 -11.56 -5.87
CA ALA A 157 -9.21 -10.88 -5.76
C ALA A 157 -8.12 -11.84 -5.27
N TYR A 158 -8.42 -12.68 -4.29
CA TYR A 158 -7.49 -13.70 -3.81
C TYR A 158 -7.05 -14.66 -4.92
N GLU A 159 -7.99 -15.13 -5.75
CA GLU A 159 -7.71 -15.96 -6.93
C GLU A 159 -6.83 -15.23 -7.96
N ALA A 160 -6.90 -13.88 -8.04
CA ALA A 160 -6.07 -13.04 -8.89
C ALA A 160 -4.71 -12.66 -8.25
N GLY A 161 -4.41 -13.17 -7.05
CA GLY A 161 -3.12 -12.99 -6.37
C GLY A 161 -3.09 -11.96 -5.26
N TYR A 162 -4.22 -11.36 -4.87
CA TYR A 162 -4.30 -10.48 -3.69
C TYR A 162 -4.26 -11.31 -2.41
N THR A 163 -3.07 -11.60 -1.92
CA THR A 163 -2.86 -12.45 -0.74
C THR A 163 -2.59 -11.66 0.55
N HIS A 164 -2.79 -10.34 0.50
CA HIS A 164 -2.50 -9.45 1.62
C HIS A 164 -3.58 -8.39 1.79
N ILE A 165 -3.92 -8.09 3.05
CA ILE A 165 -4.83 -7.01 3.42
C ILE A 165 -4.05 -5.95 4.20
N THR A 166 -4.06 -4.74 3.69
CA THR A 166 -3.42 -3.56 4.27
C THR A 166 -4.20 -3.11 5.50
N HIS A 167 -3.54 -2.69 6.57
CA HIS A 167 -4.09 -2.08 7.80
C HIS A 167 -5.49 -2.58 8.17
N LEU A 168 -5.58 -3.89 8.51
CA LEU A 168 -6.84 -4.57 8.83
C LEU A 168 -7.71 -3.72 9.80
N TYR A 169 -9.00 -3.66 9.53
CA TYR A 169 -10.05 -2.83 10.13
C TYR A 169 -10.10 -1.36 9.67
N SER A 170 -9.02 -0.78 9.15
CA SER A 170 -9.02 0.62 8.72
C SER A 170 -9.46 0.77 7.27
N ALA A 171 -10.42 1.68 7.02
CA ALA A 171 -10.91 2.00 5.67
C ALA A 171 -11.31 0.77 4.83
N MET A 172 -12.07 -0.16 5.43
CA MET A 172 -12.56 -1.36 4.73
C MET A 172 -13.93 -1.79 5.22
N SER A 173 -14.60 -2.57 4.39
CA SER A 173 -15.92 -3.12 4.70
C SER A 173 -15.85 -4.20 5.77
N THR A 174 -16.88 -4.23 6.58
CA THR A 174 -17.27 -5.36 7.43
C THR A 174 -18.69 -5.80 7.04
N ILE A 175 -19.42 -6.51 7.89
CA ILE A 175 -20.78 -6.95 7.58
C ILE A 175 -21.65 -5.76 7.13
N THR A 176 -22.03 -5.76 5.87
CA THR A 176 -22.86 -4.73 5.25
C THR A 176 -24.26 -5.24 4.98
N ARG A 177 -25.22 -4.32 4.78
CA ARG A 177 -26.59 -4.66 4.40
C ARG A 177 -26.88 -4.07 3.02
N ARG A 178 -27.15 -4.94 2.04
CA ARG A 178 -27.57 -4.57 0.68
C ARG A 178 -28.91 -5.25 0.37
N ASN A 179 -29.90 -4.49 -0.06
CA ASN A 179 -31.22 -5.04 -0.44
C ASN A 179 -31.82 -6.02 0.61
N ALA A 180 -31.80 -5.64 1.89
CA ALA A 180 -32.25 -6.44 3.02
C ALA A 180 -31.39 -7.68 3.37
N TYR A 181 -30.44 -8.08 2.56
CA TYR A 181 -29.49 -9.17 2.85
C TYR A 181 -28.23 -8.65 3.55
N ARG A 182 -27.61 -9.50 4.34
CA ARG A 182 -26.29 -9.23 4.94
C ARG A 182 -25.22 -9.90 4.13
N TYR A 183 -24.14 -9.16 3.91
CA TYR A 183 -22.94 -9.62 3.22
C TYR A 183 -21.73 -9.46 4.16
N ALA A 184 -20.89 -10.48 4.23
CA ALA A 184 -19.58 -10.37 4.83
C ALA A 184 -18.72 -9.42 4.00
N GLY A 185 -17.83 -8.69 4.66
CA GLY A 185 -16.91 -7.77 4.01
C GLY A 185 -15.46 -8.28 4.02
N VAL A 186 -14.54 -7.34 3.86
CA VAL A 186 -13.09 -7.62 3.84
C VAL A 186 -12.60 -8.14 5.19
N VAL A 187 -13.11 -7.59 6.30
CA VAL A 187 -12.71 -8.03 7.64
C VAL A 187 -13.07 -9.50 7.85
N GLU A 188 -14.28 -9.91 7.49
CA GLU A 188 -14.70 -11.31 7.61
C GLU A 188 -13.90 -12.21 6.64
N ALA A 189 -13.59 -11.73 5.43
CA ALA A 189 -12.77 -12.46 4.48
C ALA A 189 -11.36 -12.74 5.02
N ALA A 190 -10.77 -11.77 5.73
CA ALA A 190 -9.46 -11.93 6.37
C ALA A 190 -9.41 -13.10 7.36
N TYR A 191 -10.54 -13.40 8.02
CA TYR A 191 -10.65 -14.53 8.96
C TYR A 191 -11.07 -15.85 8.32
N LEU A 192 -11.63 -15.82 7.11
CA LEU A 192 -12.20 -16.99 6.44
C LEU A 192 -11.28 -17.59 5.38
N ILE A 193 -10.27 -16.83 4.92
CA ILE A 193 -9.30 -17.28 3.92
C ILE A 193 -7.98 -17.58 4.64
N ASP A 194 -7.67 -18.86 4.84
CA ASP A 194 -6.57 -19.33 5.69
C ASP A 194 -5.18 -18.78 5.31
N ASP A 195 -4.91 -18.62 4.01
CA ASP A 195 -3.62 -18.12 3.51
C ASP A 195 -3.58 -16.60 3.30
N MET A 196 -4.63 -15.87 3.70
CA MET A 196 -4.65 -14.41 3.64
C MET A 196 -3.77 -13.83 4.75
N THR A 197 -2.78 -13.04 4.38
CA THR A 197 -1.97 -12.28 5.33
C THR A 197 -2.61 -10.93 5.62
N VAL A 198 -2.38 -10.41 6.81
CA VAL A 198 -2.93 -9.11 7.23
C VAL A 198 -1.85 -8.22 7.83
N GLU A 199 -1.98 -6.94 7.63
CA GLU A 199 -1.18 -5.90 8.27
C GLU A 199 -1.98 -5.27 9.40
N ILE A 200 -1.31 -4.97 10.50
CA ILE A 200 -1.87 -4.22 11.62
C ILE A 200 -1.08 -2.92 11.82
N ILE A 201 -1.79 -1.86 12.17
CA ILE A 201 -1.17 -0.60 12.58
C ILE A 201 -0.66 -0.77 14.01
N ALA A 202 0.63 -0.49 14.24
CA ALA A 202 1.28 -0.67 15.54
C ALA A 202 1.56 0.70 16.20
N ASP A 203 0.55 1.53 16.32
CA ASP A 203 0.64 2.92 16.79
C ASP A 203 0.12 3.14 18.24
N GLY A 204 -0.18 2.08 18.95
CA GLY A 204 -0.61 2.08 20.36
C GLY A 204 -2.09 1.81 20.53
#